data_9f1da595c17f08b687008de35df1b489
#
_entry.id   9f1da595c17f08b687008de35df1b489
#
_cell.length_a   1.000
_cell.length_b   1.000
_cell.length_c   1.000
_cell.angle_alpha   90.00
_cell.angle_beta   90.00
_cell.angle_gamma   90.00
#
_symmetry.space_group_name_H-M   'P 1'
#
loop_
_entity.id
_entity.type
_entity.pdbx_description
1 polymer ?
#
loop_
_entity_poly.entity_id
_entity_poly.type
_entity_poly.pdbx_seq_one_letter_code
_entity_poly.pdbx_strand_id
1 'polypeptide(L)'
;VCGITSKLPENEFSEFAFAGKSNVGKSSLINGLISRKAYARTSAEPGKTQTINYYKVEYREKSQKEIEAQGLDASYAQEKSVYFVDLPGYGFAKVSMETKEKWGKMIESYLHTSKPLKGVFLLVDIRHKPSANDCQMFDWMVNSGFSPVVIATKLDKIKRSQLSARVKEIRSTLGMKSSEVLIPFSAETKQGREEIWAYIDSKNEE
;
A
#
# COMPACT_ATOMS: atom_id res chain seq x y z
N VAL A 1 -16.97 1.01 0.53
CA VAL A 1 -16.69 0.42 -0.80
C VAL A 1 -17.29 1.31 -1.85
N CYS A 2 -16.47 1.79 -2.78
CA CYS A 2 -16.91 2.65 -3.87
C CYS A 2 -16.72 1.95 -5.22
N GLY A 3 -17.78 1.88 -6.02
CA GLY A 3 -17.72 1.39 -7.40
C GLY A 3 -17.27 2.47 -8.38
N ILE A 4 -17.15 2.11 -9.66
CA ILE A 4 -16.66 3.00 -10.74
C ILE A 4 -17.47 4.31 -10.87
N THR A 5 -18.77 4.28 -10.51
CA THR A 5 -19.71 5.40 -10.62
C THR A 5 -20.08 6.02 -9.28
N SER A 6 -19.53 5.55 -8.18
CA SER A 6 -19.84 6.06 -6.84
C SER A 6 -19.09 7.35 -6.57
N LYS A 7 -19.72 8.31 -5.89
CA LYS A 7 -18.99 9.43 -5.29
C LYS A 7 -18.01 8.89 -4.26
N LEU A 8 -16.81 9.47 -4.21
CA LEU A 8 -15.85 9.18 -3.17
C LEU A 8 -16.42 9.61 -1.81
N PRO A 9 -16.20 8.85 -0.73
CA PRO A 9 -16.65 9.27 0.59
C PRO A 9 -15.92 10.55 1.00
N GLU A 10 -16.66 11.52 1.51
CA GLU A 10 -16.07 12.64 2.22
C GLU A 10 -15.66 12.15 3.61
N ASN A 11 -14.37 12.26 3.92
CA ASN A 11 -13.85 11.90 5.24
C ASN A 11 -12.79 12.91 5.68
N GLU A 12 -12.59 13.00 6.98
CA GLU A 12 -11.64 13.91 7.63
C GLU A 12 -10.31 13.27 7.97
N PHE A 13 -10.20 11.92 7.83
CA PHE A 13 -8.99 11.20 8.19
C PHE A 13 -8.07 11.04 6.98
N SER A 14 -6.77 11.08 7.24
CA SER A 14 -5.73 10.84 6.23
C SER A 14 -5.94 9.51 5.51
N GLU A 15 -5.77 9.52 4.20
CA GLU A 15 -5.89 8.35 3.33
C GLU A 15 -4.50 7.87 2.86
N PHE A 16 -4.32 6.56 2.88
CA PHE A 16 -3.13 5.88 2.34
C PHE A 16 -3.57 4.85 1.32
N ALA A 17 -3.24 5.09 0.06
CA ALA A 17 -3.66 4.26 -1.06
C ALA A 17 -2.66 3.13 -1.36
N PHE A 18 -3.18 1.94 -1.62
CA PHE A 18 -2.39 0.75 -1.95
C PHE A 18 -2.70 0.30 -3.36
N ALA A 19 -1.73 0.42 -4.26
CA ALA A 19 -1.78 -0.03 -5.64
C ALA A 19 -0.86 -1.23 -5.85
N GLY A 20 -1.19 -2.09 -6.79
CA GLY A 20 -0.34 -3.23 -7.13
C GLY A 20 -1.02 -4.22 -8.04
N LYS A 21 -0.21 -5.07 -8.67
CA LYS A 21 -0.70 -6.14 -9.52
C LYS A 21 -1.55 -7.13 -8.74
N SER A 22 -2.48 -7.80 -9.42
CA SER A 22 -3.19 -8.93 -8.82
C SER A 22 -2.27 -9.96 -8.22
N ASN A 23 -2.64 -10.46 -7.03
CA ASN A 23 -1.87 -11.48 -6.30
C ASN A 23 -0.44 -11.02 -5.87
N VAL A 24 -0.16 -9.74 -5.92
CA VAL A 24 1.11 -9.18 -5.40
C VAL A 24 1.22 -9.30 -3.88
N GLY A 25 0.10 -9.47 -3.17
CA GLY A 25 0.03 -9.56 -1.72
C GLY A 25 -0.59 -8.34 -1.04
N LYS A 26 -1.35 -7.50 -1.79
CA LYS A 26 -1.94 -6.26 -1.29
C LYS A 26 -2.86 -6.46 -0.08
N SER A 27 -3.86 -7.35 -0.18
CA SER A 27 -4.75 -7.68 0.94
C SER A 27 -4.01 -8.33 2.11
N SER A 28 -2.95 -9.11 1.83
CA SER A 28 -2.10 -9.70 2.89
C SER A 28 -1.29 -8.63 3.61
N LEU A 29 -0.80 -7.60 2.89
CA LEU A 29 -0.13 -6.44 3.48
C LEU A 29 -1.10 -5.69 4.39
N ILE A 30 -2.27 -5.29 3.88
CA ILE A 30 -3.28 -4.55 4.64
C ILE A 30 -3.65 -5.34 5.93
N ASN A 31 -3.96 -6.63 5.82
CA ASN A 31 -4.24 -7.48 6.98
C ASN A 31 -3.03 -7.57 7.94
N GLY A 32 -1.82 -7.61 7.39
CA GLY A 32 -0.58 -7.62 8.15
C GLY A 32 -0.34 -6.34 8.94
N LEU A 33 -0.64 -5.18 8.36
CA LEU A 33 -0.52 -3.88 9.02
C LEU A 33 -1.50 -3.74 10.18
N ILE A 34 -2.76 -4.10 9.97
CA ILE A 34 -3.81 -3.99 11.01
C ILE A 34 -3.79 -5.14 12.02
N SER A 35 -2.85 -6.09 11.91
CA SER A 35 -2.73 -7.27 12.78
C SER A 35 -4.01 -8.11 12.91
N ARG A 36 -4.87 -8.10 11.89
CA ARG A 36 -6.11 -8.88 11.81
C ARG A 36 -6.10 -9.85 10.65
N LYS A 37 -6.63 -11.06 10.87
CA LYS A 37 -6.84 -12.04 9.80
C LYS A 37 -8.14 -11.72 9.06
N ALA A 38 -8.08 -11.69 7.72
CA ALA A 38 -9.24 -11.57 6.83
C ALA A 38 -10.10 -10.29 6.94
N TYR A 39 -9.55 -9.16 7.40
CA TYR A 39 -10.23 -7.87 7.35
C TYR A 39 -10.32 -7.36 5.90
N ALA A 40 -9.21 -7.35 5.19
CA ALA A 40 -9.21 -7.21 3.74
C ALA A 40 -9.37 -8.60 3.10
N ARG A 41 -10.34 -8.74 2.19
CA ARG A 41 -10.61 -10.02 1.53
C ARG A 41 -9.44 -10.44 0.65
N THR A 42 -8.81 -11.56 1.00
CA THR A 42 -7.85 -12.23 0.13
C THR A 42 -8.62 -13.12 -0.83
N SER A 43 -8.54 -12.86 -2.12
CA SER A 43 -9.17 -13.70 -3.15
C SER A 43 -8.09 -14.37 -3.97
N ALA A 44 -8.16 -15.68 -4.11
CA ALA A 44 -7.32 -16.44 -5.02
C ALA A 44 -7.74 -16.25 -6.49
N GLU A 45 -8.96 -15.75 -6.74
CA GLU A 45 -9.48 -15.53 -8.09
C GLU A 45 -9.16 -14.09 -8.55
N PRO A 46 -8.44 -13.93 -9.67
CA PRO A 46 -8.19 -12.64 -10.28
C PRO A 46 -9.48 -11.95 -10.74
N GLY A 47 -9.62 -10.64 -10.54
CA GLY A 47 -10.72 -9.85 -11.08
C GLY A 47 -11.89 -9.57 -10.15
N LYS A 48 -11.84 -10.00 -8.89
CA LYS A 48 -12.95 -9.75 -7.93
C LYS A 48 -12.99 -8.33 -7.35
N THR A 49 -11.87 -7.62 -7.27
CA THR A 49 -11.87 -6.25 -6.75
C THR A 49 -11.99 -5.25 -7.90
N GLN A 50 -13.24 -4.91 -8.24
CA GLN A 50 -13.57 -3.88 -9.24
C GLN A 50 -13.93 -2.55 -8.58
N THR A 51 -13.62 -2.39 -7.30
CA THR A 51 -14.03 -1.27 -6.46
C THR A 51 -12.86 -0.74 -5.67
N ILE A 52 -12.90 0.53 -5.31
CA ILE A 52 -12.02 1.10 -4.29
C ILE A 52 -12.61 0.74 -2.93
N ASN A 53 -11.80 0.09 -2.09
CA ASN A 53 -12.26 -0.33 -0.77
C ASN A 53 -11.57 0.52 0.31
N TYR A 54 -12.36 1.11 1.18
CA TYR A 54 -11.89 1.92 2.31
C TYR A 54 -11.94 1.10 3.59
N TYR A 55 -10.84 1.06 4.32
CA TYR A 55 -10.72 0.42 5.63
C TYR A 55 -10.34 1.48 6.65
N LYS A 56 -11.26 1.85 7.55
CA LYS A 56 -10.92 2.70 8.69
C LYS A 56 -10.06 1.90 9.65
N VAL A 57 -8.91 2.43 9.99
CA VAL A 57 -7.94 1.83 10.90
C VAL A 57 -7.73 2.78 12.06
N GLU A 58 -8.08 2.31 13.25
CA GLU A 58 -7.82 2.99 14.51
C GLU A 58 -6.60 2.35 15.16
N TYR A 59 -5.62 3.14 15.53
CA TYR A 59 -4.36 2.64 16.06
C TYR A 59 -3.79 3.60 17.12
N ARG A 60 -2.84 3.09 17.90
CA ARG A 60 -2.08 3.88 18.87
C ARG A 60 -0.64 3.98 18.41
N GLU A 61 -0.08 5.18 18.45
CA GLU A 61 1.28 5.47 18.01
C GLU A 61 2.32 4.70 18.83
N LYS A 62 2.11 4.60 20.15
CA LYS A 62 2.97 3.81 21.05
C LYS A 62 2.20 2.66 21.65
N SER A 63 2.85 1.50 21.76
CA SER A 63 2.26 0.40 22.51
C SER A 63 2.18 0.77 24.01
N GLN A 64 1.21 0.19 24.72
CA GLN A 64 1.05 0.40 26.16
C GLN A 64 2.34 0.07 26.93
N LYS A 65 3.10 -0.94 26.48
CA LYS A 65 4.41 -1.32 27.04
C LYS A 65 5.49 -0.26 26.86
N GLU A 66 5.50 0.44 25.73
CA GLU A 66 6.47 1.54 25.48
C GLU A 66 6.13 2.77 26.31
N ILE A 67 4.86 3.04 26.53
CA ILE A 67 4.37 4.12 27.41
C ILE A 67 4.76 3.85 28.84
N GLU A 68 4.49 2.64 29.35
CA GLU A 68 4.85 2.20 30.70
C GLU A 68 6.39 2.20 30.91
N ALA A 69 7.18 1.78 29.92
CA ALA A 69 8.62 1.79 29.96
C ALA A 69 9.23 3.22 30.05
N GLN A 70 8.50 4.23 29.58
CA GLN A 70 8.87 5.65 29.67
C GLN A 70 8.30 6.33 30.92
N GLY A 71 7.62 5.58 31.81
CA GLY A 71 7.00 6.10 33.03
C GLY A 71 5.82 7.05 32.77
N LEU A 72 5.21 6.96 31.58
CA LEU A 72 4.08 7.78 31.17
C LEU A 72 2.74 7.05 31.46
N ASP A 73 1.70 7.82 31.74
CA ASP A 73 0.34 7.28 31.93
C ASP A 73 -0.26 6.83 30.59
N ALA A 74 -1.16 5.84 30.65
CA ALA A 74 -1.85 5.30 29.45
C ALA A 74 -2.66 6.37 28.68
N SER A 75 -2.99 7.50 29.30
CA SER A 75 -3.62 8.66 28.65
C SER A 75 -2.73 9.35 27.60
N TYR A 76 -1.41 9.12 27.62
CA TYR A 76 -0.48 9.60 26.61
C TYR A 76 -0.53 8.81 25.29
N ALA A 77 -1.29 7.69 25.23
CA ALA A 77 -1.53 6.97 24.00
C ALA A 77 -2.57 7.71 23.14
N GLN A 78 -2.12 8.58 22.27
CA GLN A 78 -3.00 9.22 21.29
C GLN A 78 -3.61 8.16 20.34
N GLU A 79 -4.95 8.08 20.34
CA GLU A 79 -5.65 7.28 19.34
C GLU A 79 -5.71 8.06 18.03
N LYS A 80 -5.13 7.49 16.99
CA LYS A 80 -5.12 8.04 15.63
C LYS A 80 -6.01 7.20 14.74
N SER A 81 -6.59 7.82 13.72
CA SER A 81 -7.40 7.14 12.71
C SER A 81 -6.90 7.50 11.32
N VAL A 82 -6.83 6.50 10.45
CA VAL A 82 -6.51 6.67 9.03
C VAL A 82 -7.39 5.76 8.18
N TYR A 83 -7.50 6.06 6.90
CA TYR A 83 -8.08 5.15 5.92
C TYR A 83 -7.00 4.45 5.10
N PHE A 84 -7.05 3.12 5.08
CA PHE A 84 -6.33 2.33 4.09
C PHE A 84 -7.25 2.14 2.89
N VAL A 85 -6.80 2.58 1.72
CA VAL A 85 -7.58 2.56 0.49
C VAL A 85 -7.00 1.52 -0.46
N ASP A 86 -7.71 0.39 -0.58
CA ASP A 86 -7.33 -0.73 -1.44
C ASP A 86 -7.81 -0.46 -2.86
N LEU A 87 -6.88 -0.09 -3.74
CA LEU A 87 -7.17 0.16 -5.15
C LEU A 87 -7.31 -1.15 -5.92
N PRO A 88 -8.12 -1.20 -6.99
CA PRO A 88 -8.22 -2.35 -7.88
C PRO A 88 -6.84 -2.80 -8.36
N GLY A 89 -6.60 -4.10 -8.32
CA GLY A 89 -5.34 -4.65 -8.85
C GLY A 89 -5.28 -4.50 -10.38
N TYR A 90 -4.13 -4.10 -10.89
CA TYR A 90 -3.89 -4.02 -12.34
C TYR A 90 -3.26 -5.32 -12.90
N GLY A 91 -3.10 -5.40 -14.22
CA GLY A 91 -2.37 -6.49 -14.87
C GLY A 91 -3.17 -7.79 -15.08
N PHE A 92 -4.49 -7.73 -15.06
CA PHE A 92 -5.34 -8.89 -15.40
C PHE A 92 -5.28 -9.21 -16.90
N ALA A 93 -4.75 -10.39 -17.23
CA ALA A 93 -4.72 -10.86 -18.63
C ALA A 93 -6.13 -11.14 -19.21
N LYS A 94 -7.08 -11.51 -18.33
CA LYS A 94 -8.44 -11.97 -18.72
C LYS A 94 -9.51 -10.88 -18.68
N VAL A 95 -9.14 -9.61 -18.52
CA VAL A 95 -10.10 -8.49 -18.47
C VAL A 95 -10.04 -7.72 -19.78
N SER A 96 -11.20 -7.29 -20.29
CA SER A 96 -11.28 -6.50 -21.52
C SER A 96 -10.51 -5.20 -21.43
N MET A 97 -10.05 -4.68 -22.56
CA MET A 97 -9.34 -3.39 -22.62
C MET A 97 -10.22 -2.26 -22.06
N GLU A 98 -11.50 -2.25 -22.39
CA GLU A 98 -12.48 -1.27 -21.88
C GLU A 98 -12.55 -1.26 -20.35
N THR A 99 -12.55 -2.44 -19.71
CA THR A 99 -12.57 -2.55 -18.26
C THR A 99 -11.26 -2.04 -17.64
N LYS A 100 -10.11 -2.30 -18.29
CA LYS A 100 -8.81 -1.79 -17.86
C LYS A 100 -8.76 -0.26 -17.90
N GLU A 101 -9.30 0.33 -18.96
CA GLU A 101 -9.39 1.79 -19.10
C GLU A 101 -10.31 2.41 -18.03
N LYS A 102 -11.46 1.80 -17.76
CA LYS A 102 -12.36 2.24 -16.70
C LYS A 102 -11.69 2.22 -15.31
N TRP A 103 -10.93 1.16 -15.02
CA TRP A 103 -10.17 1.09 -13.76
C TRP A 103 -9.04 2.11 -13.70
N GLY A 104 -8.32 2.32 -14.80
CA GLY A 104 -7.30 3.36 -14.90
C GLY A 104 -7.88 4.73 -14.57
N LYS A 105 -8.96 5.13 -15.25
CA LYS A 105 -9.67 6.39 -15.01
C LYS A 105 -10.20 6.52 -13.58
N MET A 106 -10.68 5.45 -12.99
CA MET A 106 -11.17 5.45 -11.60
C MET A 106 -10.04 5.67 -10.61
N ILE A 107 -8.90 4.99 -10.78
CA ILE A 107 -7.70 5.15 -9.93
C ILE A 107 -7.16 6.57 -10.09
N GLU A 108 -7.03 7.04 -11.32
CA GLU A 108 -6.56 8.40 -11.65
C GLU A 108 -7.48 9.45 -11.02
N SER A 109 -8.78 9.33 -11.20
CA SER A 109 -9.77 10.24 -10.60
C SER A 109 -9.64 10.26 -9.09
N TYR A 110 -9.56 9.09 -8.43
CA TYR A 110 -9.39 9.02 -6.98
C TYR A 110 -8.11 9.71 -6.53
N LEU A 111 -6.97 9.35 -7.12
CA LEU A 111 -5.68 9.89 -6.69
C LEU A 111 -5.57 11.42 -6.85
N HIS A 112 -6.21 11.99 -7.88
CA HIS A 112 -6.21 13.44 -8.11
C HIS A 112 -7.29 14.21 -7.34
N THR A 113 -8.40 13.57 -6.95
CA THR A 113 -9.53 14.28 -6.32
C THR A 113 -9.63 14.06 -4.82
N SER A 114 -9.00 13.03 -4.27
CA SER A 114 -9.00 12.79 -2.83
C SER A 114 -8.12 13.80 -2.10
N LYS A 115 -8.76 14.75 -1.42
CA LYS A 115 -8.08 15.77 -0.60
C LYS A 115 -7.33 15.20 0.61
N PRO A 116 -7.85 14.17 1.32
CA PRO A 116 -7.19 13.59 2.48
C PRO A 116 -6.07 12.59 2.12
N LEU A 117 -5.76 12.37 0.82
CA LEU A 117 -4.71 11.46 0.40
C LEU A 117 -3.33 11.99 0.80
N LYS A 118 -2.66 11.28 1.70
CA LYS A 118 -1.33 11.62 2.24
C LYS A 118 -0.21 10.75 1.68
N GLY A 119 -0.51 9.54 1.21
CA GLY A 119 0.52 8.64 0.70
C GLY A 119 -0.02 7.58 -0.26
N VAL A 120 0.86 7.19 -1.20
CA VAL A 120 0.57 6.14 -2.17
C VAL A 120 1.64 5.06 -2.06
N PHE A 121 1.21 3.83 -1.86
CA PHE A 121 2.07 2.65 -1.84
C PHE A 121 1.94 1.86 -3.13
N LEU A 122 3.05 1.59 -3.80
CA LEU A 122 3.13 0.69 -4.95
C LEU A 122 3.73 -0.65 -4.53
N LEU A 123 2.95 -1.72 -4.65
CA LEU A 123 3.38 -3.06 -4.27
C LEU A 123 3.96 -3.81 -5.46
N VAL A 124 5.14 -4.39 -5.25
CA VAL A 124 5.81 -5.29 -6.20
C VAL A 124 6.19 -6.61 -5.50
N ASP A 125 6.26 -7.70 -6.24
CA ASP A 125 6.68 -9.01 -5.69
C ASP A 125 8.20 -9.12 -5.72
N ILE A 126 8.85 -9.20 -4.54
CA ILE A 126 10.32 -9.22 -4.43
C ILE A 126 10.99 -10.40 -5.15
N ARG A 127 10.22 -11.46 -5.41
CA ARG A 127 10.75 -12.67 -6.07
C ARG A 127 11.05 -12.47 -7.55
N HIS A 128 10.47 -11.44 -8.16
CA HIS A 128 10.50 -11.21 -9.60
C HIS A 128 10.97 -9.80 -9.93
N LYS A 129 11.55 -9.65 -11.11
CA LYS A 129 11.76 -8.34 -11.71
C LYS A 129 10.40 -7.65 -11.92
N PRO A 130 10.25 -6.35 -11.61
CA PRO A 130 9.03 -5.62 -11.90
C PRO A 130 8.60 -5.77 -13.36
N SER A 131 7.31 -6.01 -13.57
CA SER A 131 6.74 -6.15 -14.91
C SER A 131 6.59 -4.78 -15.59
N ALA A 132 6.35 -4.78 -16.91
CA ALA A 132 6.08 -3.55 -17.65
C ALA A 132 4.90 -2.75 -17.05
N ASN A 133 3.86 -3.45 -16.55
CA ASN A 133 2.73 -2.78 -15.89
C ASN A 133 3.13 -2.13 -14.54
N ASP A 134 4.07 -2.73 -13.81
CA ASP A 134 4.58 -2.14 -12.55
C ASP A 134 5.39 -0.87 -12.87
N CYS A 135 6.24 -0.91 -13.90
CA CYS A 135 6.98 0.25 -14.36
C CYS A 135 6.04 1.35 -14.85
N GLN A 136 5.06 1.01 -15.69
CA GLN A 136 4.07 1.98 -16.20
C GLN A 136 3.29 2.65 -15.06
N MET A 137 2.90 1.88 -14.03
CA MET A 137 2.19 2.44 -12.87
C MET A 137 3.09 3.35 -12.05
N PHE A 138 4.36 2.97 -11.83
CA PHE A 138 5.33 3.79 -11.12
C PHE A 138 5.59 5.10 -11.86
N ASP A 139 5.89 5.02 -13.15
CA ASP A 139 6.14 6.19 -14.01
C ASP A 139 4.93 7.13 -14.05
N TRP A 140 3.72 6.57 -14.17
CA TRP A 140 2.50 7.36 -14.15
C TRP A 140 2.33 8.10 -12.82
N MET A 141 2.53 7.42 -11.67
CA MET A 141 2.45 8.06 -10.35
C MET A 141 3.45 9.21 -10.22
N VAL A 142 4.70 8.99 -10.60
CA VAL A 142 5.75 10.02 -10.52
C VAL A 142 5.45 11.20 -11.45
N ASN A 143 5.05 10.93 -12.70
CA ASN A 143 4.70 11.97 -13.67
C ASN A 143 3.44 12.76 -13.29
N SER A 144 2.55 12.15 -12.50
CA SER A 144 1.35 12.81 -11.93
C SER A 144 1.64 13.58 -10.64
N GLY A 145 2.91 13.70 -10.24
CA GLY A 145 3.34 14.47 -9.06
C GLY A 145 3.30 13.71 -7.73
N PHE A 146 3.03 12.40 -7.75
CA PHE A 146 3.08 11.57 -6.54
C PHE A 146 4.50 11.10 -6.25
N SER A 147 4.79 10.85 -4.97
CA SER A 147 6.03 10.22 -4.50
C SER A 147 5.69 8.83 -3.91
N PRO A 148 5.50 7.81 -4.76
CA PRO A 148 5.08 6.50 -4.28
C PRO A 148 6.17 5.83 -3.42
N VAL A 149 5.76 5.25 -2.30
CA VAL A 149 6.61 4.31 -1.54
C VAL A 149 6.45 2.93 -2.15
N VAL A 150 7.55 2.33 -2.57
CA VAL A 150 7.54 0.98 -3.14
C VAL A 150 7.63 -0.05 -2.02
N ILE A 151 6.66 -0.96 -1.95
CA ILE A 151 6.67 -2.09 -1.00
C ILE A 151 6.99 -3.37 -1.75
N ALA A 152 8.17 -3.95 -1.47
CA ALA A 152 8.59 -5.23 -2.04
C ALA A 152 8.06 -6.38 -1.17
N THR A 153 6.91 -6.94 -1.55
CA THR A 153 6.18 -7.96 -0.78
C THR A 153 6.79 -9.35 -0.88
N LYS A 154 6.32 -10.28 -0.03
CA LYS A 154 6.74 -11.70 0.00
C LYS A 154 8.22 -11.90 0.30
N LEU A 155 8.78 -11.06 1.16
CA LEU A 155 10.18 -11.13 1.60
C LEU A 155 10.56 -12.51 2.17
N ASP A 156 9.63 -13.19 2.84
CA ASP A 156 9.78 -14.54 3.38
C ASP A 156 10.02 -15.63 2.31
N LYS A 157 9.78 -15.34 1.05
CA LYS A 157 9.94 -16.28 -0.08
C LYS A 157 11.31 -16.19 -0.77
N ILE A 158 12.22 -15.34 -0.28
CA ILE A 158 13.59 -15.25 -0.78
C ILE A 158 14.59 -15.49 0.35
N LYS A 159 15.82 -15.92 -0.01
CA LYS A 159 16.91 -16.05 0.95
C LYS A 159 17.45 -14.67 1.34
N ARG A 160 17.91 -14.53 2.60
CA ARG A 160 18.51 -13.26 3.08
C ARG A 160 19.68 -12.79 2.20
N SER A 161 20.47 -13.71 1.66
CA SER A 161 21.58 -13.41 0.73
C SER A 161 21.14 -12.80 -0.60
N GLN A 162 19.87 -12.98 -1.00
CA GLN A 162 19.31 -12.46 -2.25
C GLN A 162 18.71 -11.05 -2.08
N LEU A 163 18.46 -10.60 -0.85
CA LEU A 163 17.74 -9.37 -0.56
C LEU A 163 18.35 -8.15 -1.25
N SER A 164 19.64 -7.92 -1.07
CA SER A 164 20.35 -6.76 -1.64
C SER A 164 20.26 -6.74 -3.17
N ALA A 165 20.46 -7.89 -3.81
CA ALA A 165 20.38 -8.02 -5.27
C ALA A 165 18.95 -7.74 -5.78
N ARG A 166 17.92 -8.25 -5.09
CA ARG A 166 16.52 -8.04 -5.46
C ARG A 166 16.10 -6.58 -5.28
N VAL A 167 16.48 -5.95 -4.18
CA VAL A 167 16.22 -4.52 -3.94
C VAL A 167 16.88 -3.68 -5.03
N LYS A 168 18.15 -3.95 -5.38
CA LYS A 168 18.85 -3.26 -6.47
C LYS A 168 18.15 -3.46 -7.82
N GLU A 169 17.72 -4.67 -8.13
CA GLU A 169 17.01 -4.99 -9.37
C GLU A 169 15.67 -4.24 -9.46
N ILE A 170 14.88 -4.21 -8.37
CA ILE A 170 13.61 -3.48 -8.33
C ILE A 170 13.85 -1.98 -8.55
N ARG A 171 14.77 -1.38 -7.79
CA ARG A 171 15.09 0.05 -7.92
C ARG A 171 15.54 0.40 -9.34
N SER A 172 16.45 -0.36 -9.93
CA SER A 172 16.95 -0.11 -11.27
C SER A 172 15.87 -0.30 -12.35
N THR A 173 15.01 -1.30 -12.19
CA THR A 173 13.94 -1.59 -13.17
C THR A 173 12.83 -0.54 -13.15
N LEU A 174 12.48 -0.02 -11.97
CA LEU A 174 11.51 1.07 -11.83
C LEU A 174 12.12 2.46 -12.08
N GLY A 175 13.42 2.58 -12.29
CA GLY A 175 14.08 3.88 -12.44
C GLY A 175 14.08 4.74 -11.17
N MET A 176 14.02 4.12 -9.99
CA MET A 176 13.92 4.82 -8.72
C MET A 176 15.15 5.67 -8.41
N LYS A 177 14.93 6.92 -7.98
CA LYS A 177 15.96 7.80 -7.45
C LYS A 177 16.44 7.31 -6.07
N SER A 178 17.63 7.74 -5.65
CA SER A 178 18.19 7.37 -4.34
C SER A 178 17.34 7.82 -3.15
N SER A 179 16.65 8.96 -3.29
CA SER A 179 15.76 9.53 -2.27
C SER A 179 14.41 8.82 -2.14
N GLU A 180 14.02 8.01 -3.13
CA GLU A 180 12.72 7.31 -3.11
C GLU A 180 12.78 6.09 -2.22
N VAL A 181 11.68 5.85 -1.50
CA VAL A 181 11.61 4.82 -0.45
C VAL A 181 11.19 3.47 -1.03
N LEU A 182 11.94 2.42 -0.70
CA LEU A 182 11.59 1.03 -0.96
C LEU A 182 11.69 0.24 0.34
N ILE A 183 10.60 -0.42 0.73
CA ILE A 183 10.50 -1.21 1.96
C ILE A 183 10.24 -2.67 1.61
N PRO A 184 11.18 -3.60 1.88
CA PRO A 184 10.91 -5.02 1.82
C PRO A 184 9.92 -5.44 2.92
N PHE A 185 8.91 -6.23 2.56
CA PHE A 185 7.84 -6.60 3.49
C PHE A 185 7.48 -8.08 3.42
N SER A 186 7.23 -8.68 4.59
CA SER A 186 6.64 -10.02 4.74
C SER A 186 5.38 -9.98 5.60
N ALA A 187 4.26 -10.46 5.06
CA ALA A 187 3.02 -10.63 5.82
C ALA A 187 3.13 -11.77 6.86
N GLU A 188 4.00 -12.76 6.62
CA GLU A 188 4.22 -13.90 7.51
C GLU A 188 5.07 -13.50 8.72
N THR A 189 6.25 -12.92 8.49
CA THR A 189 7.20 -12.57 9.55
C THR A 189 6.99 -11.19 10.15
N LYS A 190 6.14 -10.36 9.54
CA LYS A 190 5.89 -8.95 9.88
C LYS A 190 7.10 -8.02 9.67
N GLN A 191 8.17 -8.50 9.06
CA GLN A 191 9.30 -7.65 8.71
C GLN A 191 8.88 -6.53 7.75
N GLY A 192 9.36 -5.31 7.95
CA GLY A 192 8.98 -4.13 7.18
C GLY A 192 7.70 -3.43 7.67
N ARG A 193 6.99 -4.02 8.67
CA ARG A 193 5.75 -3.45 9.19
C ARG A 193 5.97 -2.12 9.90
N GLU A 194 6.99 -2.04 10.72
CA GLU A 194 7.30 -0.86 11.51
C GLU A 194 7.77 0.31 10.65
N GLU A 195 8.53 0.03 9.61
CA GLU A 195 8.97 1.04 8.64
C GLU A 195 7.79 1.63 7.86
N ILE A 196 6.78 0.79 7.52
CA ILE A 196 5.55 1.27 6.86
C ILE A 196 4.74 2.15 7.81
N TRP A 197 4.59 1.74 9.08
CA TRP A 197 3.88 2.54 10.08
C TRP A 197 4.59 3.86 10.36
N ALA A 198 5.93 3.86 10.49
CA ALA A 198 6.70 5.08 10.66
C ALA A 198 6.49 6.08 9.51
N TYR A 199 6.41 5.58 8.26
CA TYR A 199 6.05 6.43 7.12
C TYR A 199 4.62 6.98 7.23
N ILE A 200 3.63 6.13 7.59
CA ILE A 200 2.24 6.54 7.78
C ILE A 200 2.14 7.62 8.85
N ASP A 201 2.79 7.43 10.00
CA ASP A 201 2.79 8.39 11.10
C ASP A 201 3.39 9.72 10.69
N SER A 202 4.55 9.70 10.02
CA SER A 202 5.21 10.92 9.55
C SER A 202 4.35 11.76 8.60
N LYS A 203 3.50 11.10 7.79
CA LYS A 203 2.59 11.77 6.84
C LYS A 203 1.25 12.14 7.44
N ASN A 204 0.85 11.50 8.52
CA ASN A 204 -0.40 11.81 9.21
C ASN A 204 -0.28 13.05 10.13
N GLU A 205 0.94 13.46 10.44
CA GLU A 205 1.25 14.66 11.24
C GLU A 205 1.42 15.94 10.39
N GLU A 206 1.64 15.80 9.09
CA GLU A 206 1.64 16.90 8.10
C GLU A 206 0.19 17.36 7.77
#